data_36daa517596c4a25af5ae76da3de065a
#
_entry.id   36daa517596c4a25af5ae76da3de065a
#
_cell.length_a   1.000
_cell.length_b   1.000
_cell.length_c   1.000
_cell.angle_alpha   90.00
_cell.angle_beta   90.00
_cell.angle_gamma   90.00
#
_symmetry.space_group_name_H-M   'P 1'
#
loop_
_entity.id
_entity.type
_entity.pdbx_description
1 polymer ?
#
loop_
_entity_poly.entity_id
_entity_poly.type
_entity_poly.pdbx_seq_one_letter_code
_entity_poly.pdbx_strand_id
1 'polypeptide(L)'
;MKIELAKKETVHFIGIGGIGMSGLSLVMKRKGFKVQGSDVSNNKNVERLKKEKIKIFIGHSKKNLKNATIIVISSAIKKNNPELIEAQKKKIPVIKRGKMLASIVSLLKNIVVVGSHGKTTTTSLITSIFQETKLDPTIINGGVINSIKNTAKLGKSDWSILEADESDGSFIHILPTYSIITNIDREHMDFYKSMDDLKNYFLNFIKKTPSFGKSFICIDDKINRELLKKIKFKNFYTYGLRSNSNFKIKNIKQFKSYSKFDIKVSLPNTKIHNIKNIKIPLIGTHNIRNSVGALGVALSVGIPIQKIKNGLKNFQGVQRRFNKIFSYNNIDFYDDYAHHPTEIKVVLEGVKNVYHEYDKVCIFQPHRISRLKDLKKDFTYAFKNADSVILCPIYTAGEKIKLGFSYENFAKEIIKNSKVKLFMVENFPRLVKFLKNNMYGKKIVIGMGAGSISNWMRELPKLM
;
A
#
# COMPACT_ATOMS: atom_id res chain seq x y z
N MET A 1 -19.15 -9.16 -23.63
CA MET A 1 -20.56 -9.04 -23.18
C MET A 1 -20.77 -7.65 -22.58
N LYS A 2 -21.60 -6.81 -23.18
CA LYS A 2 -21.92 -5.49 -22.65
C LYS A 2 -23.01 -5.68 -21.58
N ILE A 3 -22.68 -5.39 -20.30
CA ILE A 3 -23.64 -5.45 -19.20
C ILE A 3 -24.48 -4.15 -19.23
N GLU A 4 -25.36 -4.00 -20.20
CA GLU A 4 -26.10 -2.73 -20.40
C GLU A 4 -27.24 -2.55 -19.38
N LEU A 5 -27.89 -3.61 -18.94
CA LEU A 5 -28.94 -3.58 -17.91
C LEU A 5 -28.43 -3.05 -16.57
N ALA A 6 -27.22 -3.44 -16.14
CA ALA A 6 -26.62 -2.99 -14.89
C ALA A 6 -26.27 -1.49 -14.88
N LYS A 7 -26.16 -0.83 -16.04
CA LYS A 7 -25.90 0.62 -16.12
C LYS A 7 -27.08 1.49 -15.68
N LYS A 8 -28.27 0.93 -15.61
CA LYS A 8 -29.47 1.62 -15.07
C LYS A 8 -29.44 1.69 -13.54
N GLU A 9 -28.69 0.79 -12.90
CA GLU A 9 -28.58 0.73 -11.45
C GLU A 9 -27.83 1.93 -10.87
N THR A 10 -28.29 2.41 -9.73
CA THR A 10 -27.63 3.48 -8.97
C THR A 10 -26.85 2.86 -7.81
N VAL A 11 -25.54 2.86 -7.92
CA VAL A 11 -24.64 2.30 -6.91
C VAL A 11 -24.26 3.37 -5.91
N HIS A 12 -24.62 3.16 -4.65
CA HIS A 12 -24.29 4.07 -3.54
C HIS A 12 -23.16 3.51 -2.70
N PHE A 13 -22.09 4.29 -2.54
CA PHE A 13 -20.91 3.94 -1.77
C PHE A 13 -20.96 4.57 -0.38
N ILE A 14 -21.05 3.76 0.69
CA ILE A 14 -20.95 4.23 2.08
C ILE A 14 -19.48 4.24 2.50
N GLY A 15 -18.95 5.43 2.83
CA GLY A 15 -17.52 5.67 3.07
C GLY A 15 -16.73 5.84 1.76
N ILE A 16 -17.29 6.60 0.81
CA ILE A 16 -16.74 6.77 -0.55
C ILE A 16 -15.36 7.44 -0.57
N GLY A 17 -15.04 8.26 0.44
CA GLY A 17 -13.76 8.98 0.55
C GLY A 17 -12.57 8.11 0.97
N GLY A 18 -12.81 6.85 1.37
CA GLY A 18 -11.74 5.89 1.59
C GLY A 18 -10.95 5.62 0.29
N ILE A 19 -9.62 5.40 0.40
CA ILE A 19 -8.74 5.25 -0.77
C ILE A 19 -9.24 4.17 -1.74
N GLY A 20 -9.48 2.95 -1.25
CA GLY A 20 -9.97 1.85 -2.10
C GLY A 20 -11.41 2.03 -2.59
N MET A 21 -12.26 2.71 -1.81
CA MET A 21 -13.65 3.02 -2.20
C MET A 21 -13.68 4.05 -3.32
N SER A 22 -12.89 5.12 -3.20
CA SER A 22 -12.81 6.19 -4.20
C SER A 22 -12.27 5.70 -5.54
N GLY A 23 -11.27 4.83 -5.53
CA GLY A 23 -10.75 4.22 -6.76
C GLY A 23 -11.78 3.35 -7.46
N LEU A 24 -12.47 2.48 -6.71
CA LEU A 24 -13.51 1.61 -7.25
C LEU A 24 -14.71 2.40 -7.80
N SER A 25 -15.19 3.41 -7.06
CA SER A 25 -16.29 4.27 -7.48
C SER A 25 -15.98 5.01 -8.79
N LEU A 26 -14.73 5.48 -8.95
CA LEU A 26 -14.26 6.13 -10.16
C LEU A 26 -14.26 5.16 -11.37
N VAL A 27 -13.75 3.95 -11.19
CA VAL A 27 -13.77 2.93 -12.26
C VAL A 27 -15.19 2.59 -12.66
N MET A 28 -16.10 2.40 -11.71
CA MET A 28 -17.50 2.13 -11.99
C MET A 28 -18.17 3.30 -12.73
N LYS A 29 -17.93 4.55 -12.29
CA LYS A 29 -18.45 5.75 -12.99
C LYS A 29 -17.98 5.79 -14.44
N ARG A 30 -16.69 5.55 -14.68
CA ARG A 30 -16.11 5.57 -16.03
C ARG A 30 -16.55 4.38 -16.89
N LYS A 31 -16.96 3.27 -16.28
CA LYS A 31 -17.63 2.15 -16.97
C LYS A 31 -19.10 2.46 -17.32
N GLY A 32 -19.63 3.61 -16.92
CA GLY A 32 -20.97 4.07 -17.26
C GLY A 32 -22.05 3.78 -16.21
N PHE A 33 -21.68 3.30 -15.02
CA PHE A 33 -22.64 3.13 -13.92
C PHE A 33 -23.07 4.49 -13.33
N LYS A 34 -24.31 4.57 -12.83
CA LYS A 34 -24.73 5.70 -12.00
C LYS A 34 -24.15 5.53 -10.60
N VAL A 35 -23.22 6.40 -10.22
CA VAL A 35 -22.50 6.31 -8.95
C VAL A 35 -22.81 7.52 -8.09
N GLN A 36 -23.12 7.27 -6.80
CA GLN A 36 -23.21 8.26 -5.75
C GLN A 36 -22.59 7.70 -4.45
N GLY A 37 -22.43 8.51 -3.41
CA GLY A 37 -21.95 7.99 -2.13
C GLY A 37 -21.98 9.00 -1.00
N SER A 38 -21.61 8.54 0.18
CA SER A 38 -21.50 9.35 1.40
C SER A 38 -20.17 9.14 2.10
N ASP A 39 -19.72 10.17 2.82
CA ASP A 39 -18.55 10.08 3.72
C ASP A 39 -18.73 11.04 4.90
N VAL A 40 -18.09 10.74 6.03
CA VAL A 40 -18.13 11.60 7.23
C VAL A 40 -17.37 12.90 7.05
N SER A 41 -16.41 12.96 6.11
CA SER A 41 -15.54 14.11 5.92
C SER A 41 -15.35 14.48 4.44
N ASN A 42 -15.13 15.77 4.18
CA ASN A 42 -14.77 16.27 2.86
C ASN A 42 -13.25 16.18 2.65
N ASN A 43 -12.72 14.97 2.51
CA ASN A 43 -11.31 14.74 2.31
C ASN A 43 -10.89 14.88 0.83
N LYS A 44 -9.57 14.84 0.55
CA LYS A 44 -9.01 14.98 -0.80
C LYS A 44 -9.56 13.97 -1.83
N ASN A 45 -9.93 12.77 -1.41
CA ASN A 45 -10.53 11.77 -2.31
C ASN A 45 -11.95 12.17 -2.68
N VAL A 46 -12.73 12.66 -1.70
CA VAL A 46 -14.10 13.20 -1.93
C VAL A 46 -14.05 14.38 -2.90
N GLU A 47 -13.14 15.33 -2.71
CA GLU A 47 -12.98 16.47 -3.64
C GLU A 47 -12.64 16.02 -5.06
N ARG A 48 -11.74 15.02 -5.20
CA ARG A 48 -11.40 14.46 -6.50
C ARG A 48 -12.59 13.80 -7.19
N LEU A 49 -13.42 13.06 -6.45
CA LEU A 49 -14.61 12.42 -6.99
C LEU A 49 -15.70 13.42 -7.37
N LYS A 50 -15.83 14.53 -6.63
CA LYS A 50 -16.74 15.64 -7.00
C LYS A 50 -16.34 16.26 -8.35
N LYS A 51 -15.04 16.43 -8.60
CA LYS A 51 -14.53 16.90 -9.92
C LYS A 51 -14.91 15.93 -11.07
N GLU A 52 -15.04 14.64 -10.78
CA GLU A 52 -15.50 13.62 -11.72
C GLU A 52 -17.06 13.55 -11.80
N LYS A 53 -17.76 14.55 -11.26
CA LYS A 53 -19.23 14.67 -11.27
C LYS A 53 -19.94 13.49 -10.58
N ILE A 54 -19.35 12.93 -9.52
CA ILE A 54 -20.00 11.96 -8.64
C ILE A 54 -20.71 12.72 -7.53
N LYS A 55 -22.01 12.44 -7.33
CA LYS A 55 -22.80 13.04 -6.25
C LYS A 55 -22.37 12.47 -4.90
N ILE A 56 -21.91 13.32 -3.99
CA ILE A 56 -21.41 12.90 -2.66
C ILE A 56 -22.11 13.69 -1.57
N PHE A 57 -22.60 12.95 -0.57
CA PHE A 57 -23.21 13.49 0.64
C PHE A 57 -22.17 13.50 1.76
N ILE A 58 -22.06 14.59 2.49
CA ILE A 58 -21.24 14.67 3.71
C ILE A 58 -22.14 14.34 4.90
N GLY A 59 -21.69 13.37 5.71
CA GLY A 59 -22.49 12.72 6.74
C GLY A 59 -23.32 11.56 6.22
N HIS A 60 -23.67 10.64 7.14
CA HIS A 60 -24.48 9.45 6.85
C HIS A 60 -25.93 9.69 7.25
N SER A 61 -26.86 9.52 6.31
CA SER A 61 -28.31 9.68 6.53
C SER A 61 -29.10 8.72 5.67
N LYS A 62 -30.19 8.15 6.21
CA LYS A 62 -31.14 7.32 5.45
C LYS A 62 -31.66 8.01 4.18
N LYS A 63 -31.75 9.34 4.17
CA LYS A 63 -32.19 10.15 3.01
C LYS A 63 -31.24 10.05 1.81
N ASN A 64 -29.96 9.72 2.04
CA ASN A 64 -28.94 9.60 0.98
C ASN A 64 -29.21 8.41 0.03
N LEU A 65 -30.02 7.43 0.46
CA LEU A 65 -30.34 6.23 -0.32
C LEU A 65 -31.54 6.36 -1.26
N LYS A 66 -32.15 7.55 -1.42
CA LYS A 66 -33.42 7.74 -2.13
C LYS A 66 -33.50 7.00 -3.47
N ASN A 67 -32.43 7.00 -4.24
CA ASN A 67 -32.36 6.41 -5.58
C ASN A 67 -31.35 5.24 -5.67
N ALA A 68 -30.83 4.75 -4.54
CA ALA A 68 -29.85 3.68 -4.54
C ALA A 68 -30.52 2.33 -4.76
N THR A 69 -29.98 1.53 -5.68
CA THR A 69 -30.43 0.17 -5.98
C THR A 69 -29.41 -0.88 -5.54
N ILE A 70 -28.15 -0.47 -5.37
CA ILE A 70 -27.06 -1.31 -4.86
C ILE A 70 -26.23 -0.47 -3.90
N ILE A 71 -25.86 -1.06 -2.76
CA ILE A 71 -24.98 -0.45 -1.78
C ILE A 71 -23.62 -1.13 -1.81
N VAL A 72 -22.56 -0.33 -1.83
CA VAL A 72 -21.19 -0.81 -1.62
C VAL A 72 -20.66 -0.23 -0.30
N ILE A 73 -20.21 -1.10 0.60
CA ILE A 73 -19.72 -0.68 1.92
C ILE A 73 -18.21 -0.90 2.09
N SER A 74 -17.56 0.05 2.78
CA SER A 74 -16.21 -0.11 3.30
C SER A 74 -16.22 -0.99 4.56
N SER A 75 -15.11 -1.69 4.83
CA SER A 75 -14.91 -2.44 6.08
C SER A 75 -14.94 -1.54 7.34
N ALA A 76 -14.68 -0.24 7.21
CA ALA A 76 -14.73 0.72 8.29
C ALA A 76 -16.17 1.12 8.72
N ILE A 77 -17.19 0.75 7.95
CA ILE A 77 -18.59 1.10 8.24
C ILE A 77 -19.13 0.19 9.36
N LYS A 78 -19.58 0.81 10.45
CA LYS A 78 -20.16 0.10 11.60
C LYS A 78 -21.58 -0.38 11.30
N LYS A 79 -22.01 -1.44 12.00
CA LYS A 79 -23.36 -2.04 11.85
C LYS A 79 -24.51 -1.06 12.17
N ASN A 80 -24.27 -0.07 13.02
CA ASN A 80 -25.23 0.97 13.40
C ASN A 80 -25.27 2.17 12.44
N ASN A 81 -24.62 2.09 11.28
CA ASN A 81 -24.68 3.18 10.28
C ASN A 81 -26.12 3.34 9.76
N PRO A 82 -26.70 4.58 9.76
CA PRO A 82 -28.10 4.80 9.38
C PRO A 82 -28.42 4.43 7.94
N GLU A 83 -27.44 4.55 7.03
CA GLU A 83 -27.61 4.15 5.63
C GLU A 83 -27.62 2.63 5.48
N LEU A 84 -26.77 1.93 6.23
CA LEU A 84 -26.73 0.46 6.22
C LEU A 84 -28.04 -0.13 6.78
N ILE A 85 -28.54 0.41 7.89
CA ILE A 85 -29.82 0.00 8.48
C ILE A 85 -30.98 0.22 7.51
N GLU A 86 -31.04 1.38 6.87
CA GLU A 86 -32.08 1.70 5.90
C GLU A 86 -32.01 0.80 4.65
N ALA A 87 -30.79 0.51 4.16
CA ALA A 87 -30.59 -0.42 3.05
C ALA A 87 -31.13 -1.82 3.37
N GLN A 88 -30.86 -2.34 4.57
CA GLN A 88 -31.39 -3.62 5.04
C GLN A 88 -32.91 -3.62 5.14
N LYS A 89 -33.52 -2.55 5.70
CA LYS A 89 -34.97 -2.38 5.79
C LYS A 89 -35.62 -2.39 4.42
N LYS A 90 -35.02 -1.73 3.45
CA LYS A 90 -35.53 -1.67 2.06
C LYS A 90 -35.12 -2.86 1.20
N LYS A 91 -34.43 -3.87 1.79
CA LYS A 91 -33.91 -5.06 1.08
C LYS A 91 -33.02 -4.69 -0.13
N ILE A 92 -32.31 -3.54 -0.06
CA ILE A 92 -31.35 -3.17 -1.10
C ILE A 92 -30.10 -4.04 -0.94
N PRO A 93 -29.58 -4.66 -2.01
CA PRO A 93 -28.36 -5.48 -1.95
C PRO A 93 -27.18 -4.70 -1.41
N VAL A 94 -26.52 -5.24 -0.37
CA VAL A 94 -25.32 -4.66 0.25
C VAL A 94 -24.12 -5.53 -0.08
N ILE A 95 -23.16 -4.96 -0.77
CA ILE A 95 -21.97 -5.65 -1.28
C ILE A 95 -20.73 -5.05 -0.61
N LYS A 96 -19.86 -5.88 -0.08
CA LYS A 96 -18.57 -5.43 0.43
C LYS A 96 -17.66 -4.97 -0.72
N ARG A 97 -16.82 -3.95 -0.47
CA ARG A 97 -15.88 -3.37 -1.44
C ARG A 97 -15.11 -4.42 -2.25
N GLY A 98 -14.51 -5.41 -1.57
CA GLY A 98 -13.70 -6.43 -2.24
C GLY A 98 -14.50 -7.36 -3.16
N LYS A 99 -15.75 -7.72 -2.80
CA LYS A 99 -16.65 -8.47 -3.69
C LYS A 99 -17.05 -7.65 -4.91
N MET A 100 -17.34 -6.36 -4.74
CA MET A 100 -17.65 -5.47 -5.87
C MET A 100 -16.44 -5.32 -6.80
N LEU A 101 -15.24 -5.15 -6.25
CA LEU A 101 -14.00 -5.12 -7.03
C LEU A 101 -13.84 -6.41 -7.85
N ALA A 102 -13.97 -7.57 -7.22
CA ALA A 102 -13.88 -8.86 -7.90
C ALA A 102 -14.90 -8.98 -9.06
N SER A 103 -16.13 -8.52 -8.85
CA SER A 103 -17.16 -8.51 -9.90
C SER A 103 -16.82 -7.60 -11.08
N ILE A 104 -16.25 -6.42 -10.81
CA ILE A 104 -15.89 -5.44 -11.86
C ILE A 104 -14.73 -5.93 -12.74
N VAL A 105 -13.81 -6.71 -12.17
CA VAL A 105 -12.62 -7.20 -12.86
C VAL A 105 -12.71 -8.67 -13.29
N SER A 106 -13.83 -9.33 -13.06
CA SER A 106 -14.00 -10.78 -13.30
C SER A 106 -13.75 -11.22 -14.75
N LEU A 107 -13.95 -10.34 -15.72
CA LEU A 107 -13.74 -10.60 -17.15
C LEU A 107 -12.38 -10.12 -17.66
N LEU A 108 -11.52 -9.61 -16.77
CA LEU A 108 -10.20 -9.11 -17.14
C LEU A 108 -9.11 -10.12 -16.77
N LYS A 109 -7.97 -10.03 -17.47
CA LYS A 109 -6.74 -10.69 -17.09
C LYS A 109 -6.12 -9.94 -15.93
N ASN A 110 -6.25 -10.47 -14.72
CA ASN A 110 -5.89 -9.75 -13.50
C ASN A 110 -4.44 -10.00 -13.08
N ILE A 111 -3.66 -8.95 -12.94
CA ILE A 111 -2.40 -8.94 -12.21
C ILE A 111 -2.72 -8.43 -10.80
N VAL A 112 -2.61 -9.30 -9.80
CA VAL A 112 -3.05 -9.01 -8.42
C VAL A 112 -1.86 -9.01 -7.48
N VAL A 113 -1.64 -7.89 -6.80
CA VAL A 113 -0.59 -7.74 -5.80
C VAL A 113 -1.20 -7.86 -4.41
N VAL A 114 -0.71 -8.84 -3.63
CA VAL A 114 -1.12 -9.12 -2.25
C VAL A 114 0.09 -9.20 -1.33
N GLY A 115 -0.14 -9.12 -0.03
CA GLY A 115 0.87 -9.19 1.02
C GLY A 115 0.66 -8.11 2.07
N SER A 116 1.31 -8.20 3.22
CA SER A 116 1.15 -7.22 4.29
C SER A 116 1.77 -5.87 3.90
N HIS A 117 2.98 -5.86 3.35
CA HIS A 117 3.73 -4.65 3.01
C HIS A 117 4.19 -4.63 1.55
N GLY A 118 4.37 -3.42 0.99
CA GLY A 118 4.91 -3.22 -0.36
C GLY A 118 3.91 -3.33 -1.50
N LYS A 119 2.63 -3.66 -1.26
CA LYS A 119 1.58 -3.79 -2.28
C LYS A 119 1.48 -2.59 -3.20
N THR A 120 1.26 -1.42 -2.63
CA THR A 120 1.07 -0.15 -3.34
C THR A 120 2.23 0.20 -4.25
N THR A 121 3.46 0.05 -3.75
CA THR A 121 4.68 0.30 -4.53
C THR A 121 4.82 -0.70 -5.67
N THR A 122 4.59 -2.00 -5.41
CA THR A 122 4.68 -3.06 -6.43
C THR A 122 3.65 -2.86 -7.54
N THR A 123 2.39 -2.58 -7.21
CA THR A 123 1.32 -2.27 -8.15
C THR A 123 1.68 -1.06 -9.02
N SER A 124 2.26 -0.04 -8.41
CA SER A 124 2.68 1.17 -9.13
C SER A 124 3.90 0.94 -10.03
N LEU A 125 4.83 0.07 -9.64
CA LEU A 125 5.98 -0.33 -10.49
C LEU A 125 5.51 -1.11 -11.72
N ILE A 126 4.54 -2.03 -11.57
CA ILE A 126 3.91 -2.72 -12.71
C ILE A 126 3.24 -1.70 -13.62
N THR A 127 2.49 -0.76 -13.05
CA THR A 127 1.84 0.32 -13.80
C THR A 127 2.86 1.10 -14.63
N SER A 128 4.00 1.48 -14.05
CA SER A 128 5.07 2.20 -14.74
C SER A 128 5.67 1.39 -15.90
N ILE A 129 5.82 0.07 -15.74
CA ILE A 129 6.28 -0.81 -16.83
C ILE A 129 5.26 -0.85 -17.97
N PHE A 130 3.96 -0.97 -17.65
CA PHE A 130 2.91 -1.03 -18.66
C PHE A 130 2.76 0.30 -19.43
N GLN A 131 3.10 1.44 -18.83
CA GLN A 131 3.12 2.75 -19.52
C GLN A 131 4.14 2.82 -20.66
N GLU A 132 5.18 1.98 -20.66
CA GLU A 132 6.15 1.85 -21.77
C GLU A 132 5.60 0.98 -22.92
N THR A 133 4.39 0.50 -22.83
CA THR A 133 3.75 -0.39 -23.80
C THR A 133 2.49 0.26 -24.40
N LYS A 134 1.92 -0.39 -25.42
CA LYS A 134 0.60 -0.03 -25.95
C LYS A 134 -0.56 -0.61 -25.11
N LEU A 135 -0.23 -1.44 -24.10
CA LEU A 135 -1.22 -1.99 -23.19
C LEU A 135 -1.74 -0.88 -22.27
N ASP A 136 -3.03 -0.73 -22.20
CA ASP A 136 -3.71 0.25 -21.36
C ASP A 136 -4.58 -0.45 -20.31
N PRO A 137 -3.99 -0.94 -19.20
CA PRO A 137 -4.71 -1.71 -18.19
C PRO A 137 -5.62 -0.85 -17.34
N THR A 138 -6.69 -1.46 -16.81
CA THR A 138 -7.44 -0.91 -15.68
C THR A 138 -6.58 -1.02 -14.42
N ILE A 139 -6.38 0.09 -13.70
CA ILE A 139 -5.51 0.17 -12.53
C ILE A 139 -6.35 0.49 -11.30
N ILE A 140 -6.14 -0.24 -10.19
CA ILE A 140 -6.69 0.07 -8.88
C ILE A 140 -5.59 -0.15 -7.83
N ASN A 141 -5.20 0.93 -7.16
CA ASN A 141 -4.07 0.99 -6.24
C ASN A 141 -4.48 1.60 -4.88
N GLY A 142 -3.81 1.20 -3.82
CA GLY A 142 -4.03 1.70 -2.45
C GLY A 142 -3.40 3.07 -2.17
N GLY A 143 -2.71 3.67 -3.14
CA GLY A 143 -2.12 5.00 -3.04
C GLY A 143 -2.18 5.76 -4.35
N VAL A 144 -1.98 7.08 -4.29
CA VAL A 144 -1.94 7.93 -5.50
C VAL A 144 -0.64 7.68 -6.24
N ILE A 145 -0.74 7.13 -7.45
CA ILE A 145 0.38 6.95 -8.36
C ILE A 145 0.69 8.30 -9.01
N ASN A 146 1.93 8.77 -8.90
CA ASN A 146 2.29 10.11 -9.36
C ASN A 146 2.12 10.28 -10.88
N SER A 147 2.45 9.26 -11.68
CA SER A 147 2.34 9.31 -13.14
C SER A 147 0.90 9.44 -13.65
N ILE A 148 -0.08 8.93 -12.93
CA ILE A 148 -1.51 9.04 -13.28
C ILE A 148 -2.28 10.02 -12.39
N LYS A 149 -1.61 10.60 -11.38
CA LYS A 149 -2.18 11.55 -10.38
C LYS A 149 -3.47 11.03 -9.72
N ASN A 150 -3.65 9.73 -9.66
CA ASN A 150 -4.86 9.08 -9.13
C ASN A 150 -4.55 7.72 -8.49
N THR A 151 -5.52 7.19 -7.74
CA THR A 151 -5.49 5.83 -7.17
C THR A 151 -6.03 4.78 -8.14
N ALA A 152 -6.73 5.21 -9.20
CA ALA A 152 -7.33 4.30 -10.16
C ALA A 152 -7.40 4.93 -11.56
N LYS A 153 -7.35 4.07 -12.58
CA LYS A 153 -7.55 4.40 -13.98
C LYS A 153 -8.36 3.28 -14.64
N LEU A 154 -9.39 3.62 -15.39
CA LEU A 154 -10.03 2.68 -16.32
C LEU A 154 -9.19 2.61 -17.59
N GLY A 155 -8.71 1.43 -17.93
CA GLY A 155 -7.98 1.14 -19.17
C GLY A 155 -8.89 0.61 -20.26
N LYS A 156 -8.34 0.52 -21.48
CA LYS A 156 -9.04 0.02 -22.67
C LYS A 156 -8.70 -1.45 -22.99
N SER A 157 -7.60 -1.98 -22.41
CA SER A 157 -7.20 -3.37 -22.65
C SER A 157 -7.98 -4.35 -21.75
N ASP A 158 -7.86 -5.63 -22.03
CA ASP A 158 -8.36 -6.74 -21.22
C ASP A 158 -7.53 -7.01 -19.95
N TRP A 159 -6.52 -6.19 -19.66
CA TRP A 159 -5.69 -6.30 -18.47
C TRP A 159 -6.16 -5.42 -17.32
N SER A 160 -5.96 -5.90 -16.12
CA SER A 160 -6.05 -5.09 -14.91
C SER A 160 -4.81 -5.27 -14.03
N ILE A 161 -4.44 -4.22 -13.31
CA ILE A 161 -3.37 -4.20 -12.31
C ILE A 161 -3.99 -3.76 -10.99
N LEU A 162 -4.04 -4.65 -10.02
CA LEU A 162 -4.84 -4.49 -8.82
C LEU A 162 -3.99 -4.66 -7.57
N GLU A 163 -4.05 -3.70 -6.68
CA GLU A 163 -3.71 -3.92 -5.28
C GLU A 163 -4.91 -4.54 -4.57
N ALA A 164 -4.73 -5.70 -3.96
CA ALA A 164 -5.77 -6.38 -3.20
C ALA A 164 -5.43 -6.34 -1.71
N ASP A 165 -6.39 -5.82 -0.93
CA ASP A 165 -6.28 -5.59 0.50
C ASP A 165 -6.67 -6.85 1.27
N GLU A 166 -5.79 -7.29 2.16
CA GLU A 166 -6.01 -8.46 3.03
C GLU A 166 -6.81 -8.13 4.28
N SER A 167 -7.00 -6.86 4.62
CA SER A 167 -7.55 -6.42 5.92
C SER A 167 -8.92 -7.01 6.30
N ASP A 168 -9.72 -7.40 5.31
CA ASP A 168 -11.06 -7.99 5.49
C ASP A 168 -11.20 -9.36 4.79
N GLY A 169 -10.08 -9.96 4.37
CA GLY A 169 -10.03 -11.25 3.68
C GLY A 169 -10.65 -11.26 2.29
N SER A 170 -11.12 -10.12 1.78
CA SER A 170 -11.87 -10.06 0.51
C SER A 170 -11.03 -10.29 -0.73
N PHE A 171 -9.70 -10.17 -0.62
CA PHE A 171 -8.76 -10.42 -1.73
C PHE A 171 -8.89 -11.82 -2.33
N ILE A 172 -9.35 -12.81 -1.56
CA ILE A 172 -9.58 -14.18 -2.06
C ILE A 172 -10.69 -14.27 -3.13
N HIS A 173 -11.53 -13.24 -3.27
CA HIS A 173 -12.59 -13.25 -4.30
C HIS A 173 -12.09 -12.83 -5.68
N ILE A 174 -10.90 -12.24 -5.78
CA ILE A 174 -10.31 -11.84 -7.06
C ILE A 174 -9.59 -13.06 -7.67
N LEU A 175 -9.91 -13.38 -8.91
CA LEU A 175 -9.25 -14.44 -9.66
C LEU A 175 -8.01 -13.87 -10.38
N PRO A 176 -6.78 -14.20 -9.96
CA PRO A 176 -5.59 -13.69 -10.62
C PRO A 176 -5.26 -14.50 -11.89
N THR A 177 -4.83 -13.84 -12.96
CA THR A 177 -4.04 -14.46 -14.02
C THR A 177 -2.58 -14.55 -13.58
N TYR A 178 -2.06 -13.44 -13.06
CA TYR A 178 -0.77 -13.39 -12.37
C TYR A 178 -0.96 -12.80 -10.99
N SER A 179 -0.23 -13.32 -10.01
CA SER A 179 -0.23 -12.72 -8.67
C SER A 179 1.19 -12.47 -8.18
N ILE A 180 1.35 -11.47 -7.31
CA ILE A 180 2.59 -11.21 -6.58
C ILE A 180 2.27 -11.28 -5.10
N ILE A 181 2.98 -12.14 -4.38
CA ILE A 181 2.93 -12.23 -2.93
C ILE A 181 4.23 -11.65 -2.38
N THR A 182 4.13 -10.46 -1.79
CA THR A 182 5.30 -9.72 -1.31
C THR A 182 5.86 -10.30 -0.02
N ASN A 183 5.07 -10.29 1.04
CA ASN A 183 5.39 -10.81 2.36
C ASN A 183 4.11 -11.02 3.15
N ILE A 184 4.19 -11.77 4.25
CA ILE A 184 3.07 -11.98 5.17
C ILE A 184 3.55 -11.67 6.58
N ASP A 185 2.92 -10.69 7.23
CA ASP A 185 3.26 -10.23 8.56
C ASP A 185 2.03 -10.25 9.47
N ARG A 186 2.25 -10.11 10.77
CA ARG A 186 1.17 -10.08 11.76
C ARG A 186 0.42 -8.75 11.67
N GLU A 187 -0.59 -8.71 10.82
CA GLU A 187 -1.52 -7.58 10.68
C GLU A 187 -2.97 -8.05 10.65
N HIS A 188 -3.88 -7.13 10.96
CA HIS A 188 -5.33 -7.37 10.88
C HIS A 188 -5.83 -8.53 11.75
N MET A 189 -5.23 -8.72 12.94
CA MET A 189 -5.65 -9.75 13.90
C MET A 189 -7.04 -9.48 14.50
N ASP A 190 -7.61 -8.32 14.29
CA ASP A 190 -9.01 -8.00 14.51
C ASP A 190 -9.96 -8.74 13.55
N PHE A 191 -9.48 -9.09 12.36
CA PHE A 191 -10.20 -9.91 11.38
C PHE A 191 -9.78 -11.39 11.44
N TYR A 192 -8.47 -11.65 11.41
CA TYR A 192 -7.92 -13.01 11.46
C TYR A 192 -7.80 -13.51 12.90
N LYS A 193 -8.34 -14.69 13.16
CA LYS A 193 -8.31 -15.29 14.50
C LYS A 193 -6.91 -15.71 14.94
N SER A 194 -6.03 -16.03 13.97
CA SER A 194 -4.66 -16.49 14.21
C SER A 194 -3.77 -16.24 12.99
N MET A 195 -2.45 -16.36 13.17
CA MET A 195 -1.50 -16.36 12.05
C MET A 195 -1.74 -17.51 11.07
N ASP A 196 -2.24 -18.65 11.55
CA ASP A 196 -2.55 -19.78 10.66
C ASP A 196 -3.80 -19.51 9.82
N ASP A 197 -4.77 -18.80 10.38
CA ASP A 197 -5.94 -18.33 9.63
C ASP A 197 -5.49 -17.37 8.50
N LEU A 198 -4.68 -16.37 8.80
CA LEU A 198 -4.07 -15.47 7.81
C LEU A 198 -3.31 -16.26 6.73
N LYS A 199 -2.43 -17.18 7.11
CA LYS A 199 -1.68 -18.05 6.19
C LYS A 199 -2.60 -18.86 5.28
N ASN A 200 -3.71 -19.39 5.79
CA ASN A 200 -4.68 -20.16 5.02
C ASN A 200 -5.40 -19.29 3.97
N TYR A 201 -5.72 -18.04 4.28
CA TYR A 201 -6.27 -17.11 3.29
C TYR A 201 -5.29 -16.88 2.13
N PHE A 202 -4.01 -16.64 2.41
CA PHE A 202 -2.98 -16.49 1.37
C PHE A 202 -2.77 -17.77 0.56
N LEU A 203 -2.74 -18.94 1.23
CA LEU A 203 -2.62 -20.22 0.55
C LEU A 203 -3.80 -20.48 -0.39
N ASN A 204 -5.02 -20.17 0.05
CA ASN A 204 -6.23 -20.30 -0.77
C ASN A 204 -6.23 -19.33 -1.94
N PHE A 205 -5.70 -18.12 -1.76
CA PHE A 205 -5.53 -17.17 -2.87
C PHE A 205 -4.51 -17.68 -3.90
N ILE A 206 -3.36 -18.16 -3.49
CA ILE A 206 -2.32 -18.71 -4.39
C ILE A 206 -2.90 -19.88 -5.21
N LYS A 207 -3.69 -20.75 -4.58
CA LYS A 207 -4.35 -21.90 -5.25
C LYS A 207 -5.34 -21.50 -6.35
N LYS A 208 -5.84 -20.26 -6.34
CA LYS A 208 -6.75 -19.77 -7.39
C LYS A 208 -6.06 -19.32 -8.67
N THR A 209 -4.72 -19.25 -8.67
CA THR A 209 -3.97 -18.94 -9.89
C THR A 209 -4.13 -20.08 -10.90
N PRO A 210 -4.65 -19.83 -12.11
CA PRO A 210 -4.93 -20.87 -13.09
C PRO A 210 -3.66 -21.50 -13.65
N SER A 211 -3.78 -22.66 -14.30
CA SER A 211 -2.63 -23.42 -14.82
C SER A 211 -1.80 -22.63 -15.84
N PHE A 212 -2.43 -21.74 -16.61
CA PHE A 212 -1.76 -20.87 -17.59
C PHE A 212 -1.23 -19.56 -16.99
N GLY A 213 -1.55 -19.27 -15.73
CA GLY A 213 -1.02 -18.13 -14.99
C GLY A 213 0.12 -18.53 -14.05
N LYS A 214 0.68 -17.58 -13.28
CA LYS A 214 1.73 -17.81 -12.29
C LYS A 214 1.60 -16.91 -11.10
N SER A 215 1.93 -17.44 -9.91
CA SER A 215 2.14 -16.65 -8.69
C SER A 215 3.62 -16.35 -8.53
N PHE A 216 3.98 -15.08 -8.31
CA PHE A 216 5.35 -14.66 -8.00
C PHE A 216 5.47 -14.47 -6.49
N ILE A 217 6.30 -15.27 -5.83
CA ILE A 217 6.36 -15.37 -4.38
C ILE A 217 7.74 -14.97 -3.88
N CYS A 218 7.81 -13.95 -3.01
CA CYS A 218 9.05 -13.51 -2.39
C CYS A 218 9.52 -14.55 -1.35
N ILE A 219 10.63 -15.25 -1.63
CA ILE A 219 11.16 -16.25 -0.69
C ILE A 219 12.16 -15.72 0.33
N ASP A 220 12.42 -14.43 0.33
CA ASP A 220 13.12 -13.80 1.45
C ASP A 220 12.22 -13.73 2.69
N ASP A 221 10.91 -13.69 2.51
CA ASP A 221 9.93 -13.78 3.58
C ASP A 221 9.84 -15.22 4.15
N LYS A 222 9.84 -15.33 5.49
CA LYS A 222 9.82 -16.64 6.18
C LYS A 222 8.49 -17.35 5.98
N ILE A 223 7.38 -16.64 6.10
CA ILE A 223 6.04 -17.23 6.02
C ILE A 223 5.74 -17.68 4.60
N ASN A 224 6.14 -16.92 3.59
CA ASN A 224 6.04 -17.34 2.21
C ASN A 224 6.76 -18.68 1.96
N ARG A 225 7.97 -18.89 2.54
CA ARG A 225 8.67 -20.19 2.44
C ARG A 225 7.91 -21.33 3.12
N GLU A 226 7.28 -21.06 4.26
CA GLU A 226 6.43 -22.04 4.94
C GLU A 226 5.22 -22.43 4.09
N LEU A 227 4.57 -21.46 3.44
CA LEU A 227 3.43 -21.71 2.54
C LEU A 227 3.84 -22.54 1.32
N LEU A 228 5.01 -22.26 0.73
CA LEU A 228 5.50 -23.00 -0.44
C LEU A 228 5.66 -24.50 -0.16
N LYS A 229 6.00 -24.90 1.07
CA LYS A 229 6.06 -26.32 1.46
C LYS A 229 4.69 -27.01 1.43
N LYS A 230 3.59 -26.26 1.55
CA LYS A 230 2.21 -26.76 1.52
C LYS A 230 1.59 -26.76 0.12
N ILE A 231 2.29 -26.23 -0.90
CA ILE A 231 1.81 -26.14 -2.28
C ILE A 231 2.35 -27.32 -3.06
N LYS A 232 1.46 -28.21 -3.53
CA LYS A 232 1.81 -29.41 -4.31
C LYS A 232 1.98 -29.15 -5.81
N PHE A 233 1.45 -28.03 -6.34
CA PHE A 233 1.48 -27.68 -7.75
C PHE A 233 2.58 -26.64 -8.05
N LYS A 234 3.21 -26.75 -9.24
CA LYS A 234 4.32 -25.87 -9.63
C LYS A 234 3.85 -24.63 -10.43
N ASN A 235 2.76 -24.02 -10.01
CA ASN A 235 2.17 -22.86 -10.68
C ASN A 235 2.66 -21.52 -10.11
N PHE A 236 3.93 -21.47 -9.70
CA PHE A 236 4.55 -20.28 -9.14
C PHE A 236 6.01 -20.14 -9.58
N TYR A 237 6.50 -18.92 -9.49
CA TYR A 237 7.91 -18.57 -9.54
C TYR A 237 8.30 -17.86 -8.27
N THR A 238 9.55 -18.02 -7.87
CA THR A 238 10.10 -17.41 -6.65
C THR A 238 11.04 -16.27 -6.99
N TYR A 239 11.09 -15.26 -6.15
CA TYR A 239 12.02 -14.17 -6.30
C TYR A 239 12.60 -13.72 -4.95
N GLY A 240 13.79 -13.13 -4.98
CA GLY A 240 14.48 -12.62 -3.80
C GLY A 240 16.00 -12.71 -3.88
N LEU A 241 16.65 -12.54 -2.73
CA LEU A 241 18.11 -12.62 -2.56
C LEU A 241 18.60 -14.06 -2.44
N ARG A 242 17.73 -14.98 -2.01
CA ARG A 242 18.11 -16.36 -1.72
C ARG A 242 18.59 -17.09 -2.97
N SER A 243 19.54 -18.03 -2.77
CA SER A 243 20.20 -18.77 -3.86
C SER A 243 19.24 -19.58 -4.73
N ASN A 244 18.16 -20.09 -4.15
CA ASN A 244 17.14 -20.91 -4.79
C ASN A 244 15.96 -20.10 -5.39
N SER A 245 16.09 -18.78 -5.52
CA SER A 245 15.09 -17.95 -6.20
C SER A 245 15.15 -18.17 -7.71
N ASN A 246 13.99 -18.29 -8.37
CA ASN A 246 13.91 -18.28 -9.84
C ASN A 246 14.38 -16.94 -10.43
N PHE A 247 14.05 -15.82 -9.74
CA PHE A 247 14.56 -14.48 -10.04
C PHE A 247 15.46 -14.05 -8.88
N LYS A 248 16.75 -14.41 -8.96
CA LYS A 248 17.73 -14.12 -7.91
C LYS A 248 18.33 -12.75 -8.09
N ILE A 249 18.19 -11.90 -7.08
CA ILE A 249 18.79 -10.56 -7.01
C ILE A 249 20.29 -10.66 -6.74
N LYS A 250 21.07 -9.89 -7.50
CA LYS A 250 22.54 -9.82 -7.39
C LYS A 250 23.05 -8.39 -7.56
N ASN A 251 24.30 -8.17 -7.15
CA ASN A 251 25.07 -6.96 -7.44
C ASN A 251 24.35 -5.66 -7.06
N ILE A 252 23.74 -5.62 -5.88
CA ILE A 252 23.00 -4.45 -5.37
C ILE A 252 23.99 -3.32 -5.09
N LYS A 253 23.71 -2.15 -5.68
CA LYS A 253 24.35 -0.86 -5.36
C LYS A 253 23.25 0.15 -5.09
N GLN A 254 23.33 0.85 -3.95
CA GLN A 254 22.33 1.85 -3.57
C GLN A 254 22.97 3.23 -3.49
N PHE A 255 22.26 4.23 -3.98
CA PHE A 255 22.66 5.64 -4.04
C PHE A 255 21.55 6.49 -3.44
N LYS A 256 21.81 7.74 -3.10
CA LYS A 256 20.83 8.63 -2.44
C LYS A 256 19.48 8.75 -3.17
N SER A 257 19.47 8.62 -4.50
CA SER A 257 18.24 8.78 -5.31
C SER A 257 17.82 7.56 -6.11
N TYR A 258 18.60 6.46 -6.09
CA TYR A 258 18.28 5.27 -6.87
C TYR A 258 19.02 4.02 -6.36
N SER A 259 18.51 2.86 -6.73
CA SER A 259 19.22 1.59 -6.59
C SER A 259 19.50 0.98 -7.97
N LYS A 260 20.63 0.26 -8.07
CA LYS A 260 21.06 -0.50 -9.26
C LYS A 260 21.34 -1.94 -8.85
N PHE A 261 20.89 -2.89 -9.66
CA PHE A 261 21.08 -4.31 -9.37
C PHE A 261 20.96 -5.15 -10.63
N ASP A 262 21.34 -6.43 -10.51
CA ASP A 262 21.22 -7.45 -11.54
C ASP A 262 20.26 -8.55 -11.07
N ILE A 263 19.72 -9.32 -12.02
CA ILE A 263 18.91 -10.51 -11.75
C ILE A 263 19.48 -11.69 -12.51
N LYS A 264 19.70 -12.81 -11.82
CA LYS A 264 19.86 -14.13 -12.47
C LYS A 264 18.47 -14.77 -12.57
N VAL A 265 18.07 -15.13 -13.79
CA VAL A 265 16.79 -15.81 -14.08
C VAL A 265 17.08 -17.30 -14.25
N SER A 266 16.34 -18.14 -13.54
CA SER A 266 16.42 -19.60 -13.61
C SER A 266 15.02 -20.16 -13.77
N LEU A 267 14.54 -20.19 -15.03
CA LEU A 267 13.21 -20.70 -15.39
C LEU A 267 13.37 -21.83 -16.40
N PRO A 268 12.49 -22.85 -16.39
CA PRO A 268 12.45 -23.86 -17.44
C PRO A 268 12.19 -23.21 -18.81
N ASN A 269 12.85 -23.72 -19.84
CA ASN A 269 12.61 -23.35 -21.25
C ASN A 269 12.75 -21.84 -21.57
N THR A 270 13.59 -21.09 -20.84
CA THR A 270 13.88 -19.68 -21.15
C THR A 270 15.32 -19.50 -21.63
N LYS A 271 15.51 -18.62 -22.63
CA LYS A 271 16.82 -18.14 -23.07
C LYS A 271 17.34 -16.98 -22.20
N ILE A 272 16.54 -16.45 -21.26
CA ILE A 272 16.88 -15.31 -20.43
C ILE A 272 17.58 -15.84 -19.18
N HIS A 273 18.90 -15.70 -19.08
CA HIS A 273 19.65 -16.14 -17.89
C HIS A 273 20.06 -15.00 -16.96
N ASN A 274 20.34 -13.83 -17.50
CA ASN A 274 20.77 -12.67 -16.70
C ASN A 274 20.18 -11.37 -17.26
N ILE A 275 19.65 -10.55 -16.37
CA ILE A 275 19.22 -9.18 -16.69
C ILE A 275 20.10 -8.24 -15.87
N LYS A 276 21.02 -7.54 -16.56
CA LYS A 276 22.00 -6.67 -15.92
C LYS A 276 21.56 -5.22 -15.92
N ASN A 277 22.11 -4.42 -15.00
CA ASN A 277 21.97 -2.96 -14.97
C ASN A 277 20.52 -2.48 -14.86
N ILE A 278 19.71 -3.09 -13.99
CA ILE A 278 18.36 -2.61 -13.67
C ILE A 278 18.50 -1.43 -12.71
N LYS A 279 17.84 -0.31 -13.01
CA LYS A 279 17.83 0.90 -12.20
C LYS A 279 16.41 1.23 -11.78
N ILE A 280 16.23 1.57 -10.48
CA ILE A 280 14.97 2.07 -9.93
C ILE A 280 15.24 3.35 -9.12
N PRO A 281 14.42 4.41 -9.21
CA PRO A 281 14.57 5.64 -8.45
C PRO A 281 14.01 5.47 -7.01
N LEU A 282 14.36 4.39 -6.36
CA LEU A 282 13.97 4.03 -5.00
C LEU A 282 15.17 3.47 -4.24
N ILE A 283 15.21 3.72 -2.95
CA ILE A 283 16.19 3.15 -2.02
C ILE A 283 15.59 1.99 -1.22
N GLY A 284 16.44 1.20 -0.61
CA GLY A 284 16.05 0.08 0.25
C GLY A 284 15.85 -1.24 -0.50
N THR A 285 16.37 -2.30 0.09
CA THR A 285 16.32 -3.67 -0.48
C THR A 285 14.88 -4.17 -0.67
N HIS A 286 13.93 -3.72 0.17
CA HIS A 286 12.52 -4.03 0.03
C HIS A 286 11.94 -3.52 -1.31
N ASN A 287 12.33 -2.33 -1.77
CA ASN A 287 11.91 -1.78 -3.06
C ASN A 287 12.55 -2.51 -4.24
N ILE A 288 13.77 -3.00 -4.08
CA ILE A 288 14.40 -3.89 -5.07
C ILE A 288 13.59 -5.18 -5.22
N ARG A 289 13.18 -5.82 -4.10
CA ARG A 289 12.30 -7.00 -4.14
C ARG A 289 10.98 -6.70 -4.83
N ASN A 290 10.32 -5.59 -4.48
CA ASN A 290 9.07 -5.16 -5.11
C ASN A 290 9.23 -5.02 -6.63
N SER A 291 10.33 -4.43 -7.09
CA SER A 291 10.60 -4.26 -8.53
C SER A 291 10.90 -5.58 -9.24
N VAL A 292 11.49 -6.56 -8.56
CA VAL A 292 11.74 -7.89 -9.14
C VAL A 292 10.44 -8.68 -9.30
N GLY A 293 9.52 -8.61 -8.33
CA GLY A 293 8.17 -9.16 -8.49
C GLY A 293 7.44 -8.55 -9.68
N ALA A 294 7.48 -7.22 -9.81
CA ALA A 294 6.89 -6.50 -10.94
C ALA A 294 7.51 -6.90 -12.29
N LEU A 295 8.84 -6.99 -12.35
CA LEU A 295 9.59 -7.43 -13.53
C LEU A 295 9.22 -8.86 -13.94
N GLY A 296 9.14 -9.80 -12.98
CA GLY A 296 8.81 -11.19 -13.24
C GLY A 296 7.43 -11.34 -13.91
N VAL A 297 6.42 -10.63 -13.39
CA VAL A 297 5.09 -10.58 -14.01
C VAL A 297 5.14 -9.95 -15.40
N ALA A 298 5.84 -8.83 -15.56
CA ALA A 298 5.95 -8.14 -16.85
C ALA A 298 6.59 -9.01 -17.93
N LEU A 299 7.61 -9.80 -17.59
CA LEU A 299 8.19 -10.81 -18.49
C LEU A 299 7.18 -11.88 -18.88
N SER A 300 6.36 -12.34 -17.92
CA SER A 300 5.33 -13.37 -18.19
C SER A 300 4.17 -12.84 -19.04
N VAL A 301 3.92 -11.55 -19.02
CA VAL A 301 2.98 -10.88 -19.95
C VAL A 301 3.57 -10.76 -21.37
N GLY A 302 4.88 -10.96 -21.52
CA GLY A 302 5.58 -10.84 -22.80
C GLY A 302 6.12 -9.42 -23.07
N ILE A 303 6.26 -8.58 -22.06
CA ILE A 303 6.82 -7.24 -22.24
C ILE A 303 8.34 -7.35 -22.47
N PRO A 304 8.90 -6.71 -23.52
CA PRO A 304 10.33 -6.76 -23.81
C PRO A 304 11.17 -6.19 -22.67
N ILE A 305 12.32 -6.83 -22.38
CA ILE A 305 13.21 -6.47 -21.26
C ILE A 305 13.58 -4.99 -21.27
N GLN A 306 13.85 -4.41 -22.44
CA GLN A 306 14.20 -3.00 -22.51
C GLN A 306 13.06 -2.07 -22.04
N LYS A 307 11.82 -2.38 -22.41
CA LYS A 307 10.65 -1.63 -21.93
C LYS A 307 10.44 -1.80 -20.41
N ILE A 308 10.67 -3.02 -19.88
CA ILE A 308 10.63 -3.26 -18.44
C ILE A 308 11.69 -2.39 -17.72
N LYS A 309 12.93 -2.39 -18.20
CA LYS A 309 14.00 -1.56 -17.63
C LYS A 309 13.68 -0.07 -17.69
N ASN A 310 13.12 0.40 -18.81
CA ASN A 310 12.71 1.79 -18.97
C ASN A 310 11.60 2.15 -17.97
N GLY A 311 10.54 1.34 -17.86
CA GLY A 311 9.45 1.57 -16.93
C GLY A 311 9.89 1.58 -15.45
N LEU A 312 10.81 0.70 -15.09
CA LEU A 312 11.42 0.72 -13.75
C LEU A 312 12.28 1.96 -13.51
N LYS A 313 13.09 2.38 -14.49
CA LYS A 313 13.94 3.58 -14.42
C LYS A 313 13.13 4.87 -14.35
N ASN A 314 12.02 4.94 -15.10
CA ASN A 314 11.16 6.13 -15.24
C ASN A 314 10.06 6.20 -14.17
N PHE A 315 10.07 5.31 -13.18
CA PHE A 315 9.10 5.27 -12.11
C PHE A 315 9.05 6.59 -11.33
N GLN A 316 7.89 7.23 -11.27
CA GLN A 316 7.72 8.56 -10.66
C GLN A 316 7.33 8.50 -9.17
N GLY A 317 7.26 7.30 -8.58
CA GLY A 317 6.88 7.13 -7.17
C GLY A 317 5.37 7.11 -6.92
N VAL A 318 5.06 6.93 -5.66
CA VAL A 318 3.69 6.93 -5.09
C VAL A 318 3.67 7.91 -3.94
N GLN A 319 2.60 8.68 -3.79
CA GLN A 319 2.50 9.61 -2.66
C GLN A 319 2.65 8.89 -1.33
N ARG A 320 3.35 9.52 -0.40
CA ARG A 320 3.61 9.00 0.94
C ARG A 320 4.44 7.70 0.95
N ARG A 321 5.32 7.48 -0.01
CA ARG A 321 6.29 6.36 -0.03
C ARG A 321 7.67 6.94 -0.26
N PHE A 322 8.31 7.36 0.83
CA PHE A 322 9.61 8.03 0.87
C PHE A 322 9.66 9.23 -0.11
N ASN A 323 8.66 10.09 -0.06
CA ASN A 323 8.56 11.27 -0.91
C ASN A 323 9.26 12.45 -0.29
N LYS A 324 10.21 13.05 -1.00
CA LYS A 324 10.77 14.34 -0.61
C LYS A 324 9.69 15.42 -0.68
N ILE A 325 9.50 16.16 0.41
CA ILE A 325 8.51 17.24 0.51
C ILE A 325 9.17 18.59 0.30
N PHE A 326 10.27 18.87 1.01
CA PHE A 326 11.00 20.12 0.94
C PHE A 326 12.42 19.96 1.51
N SER A 327 13.21 21.02 1.44
CA SER A 327 14.50 21.15 2.13
C SER A 327 14.47 22.42 2.99
N TYR A 328 15.09 22.35 4.17
CA TYR A 328 15.29 23.46 5.09
C TYR A 328 16.70 23.35 5.68
N ASN A 329 17.48 24.43 5.66
CA ASN A 329 18.88 24.46 6.13
C ASN A 329 19.74 23.31 5.54
N ASN A 330 19.59 23.00 4.25
CA ASN A 330 20.20 21.87 3.55
C ASN A 330 19.83 20.48 4.09
N ILE A 331 18.76 20.38 4.87
CA ILE A 331 18.20 19.14 5.40
C ILE A 331 16.99 18.77 4.57
N ASP A 332 16.96 17.55 4.04
CA ASP A 332 15.83 17.03 3.27
C ASP A 332 14.78 16.40 4.17
N PHE A 333 13.53 16.74 3.92
CA PHE A 333 12.35 16.25 4.62
C PHE A 333 11.53 15.33 3.72
N TYR A 334 11.27 14.12 4.22
CA TYR A 334 10.54 13.06 3.51
C TYR A 334 9.24 12.70 4.25
N ASP A 335 8.21 12.32 3.49
CA ASP A 335 6.94 11.76 3.99
C ASP A 335 6.86 10.28 3.62
N ASP A 336 6.62 9.43 4.62
CA ASP A 336 6.42 8.00 4.44
C ASP A 336 5.19 7.49 5.18
N TYR A 337 4.49 6.55 4.58
CA TYR A 337 3.29 5.94 5.15
C TYR A 337 3.59 4.87 6.20
N ALA A 338 4.85 4.53 6.42
CA ALA A 338 5.28 3.49 7.37
C ALA A 338 4.64 3.71 8.75
N HIS A 339 3.85 2.75 9.17
CA HIS A 339 3.08 2.79 10.41
C HIS A 339 3.05 1.43 11.13
N HIS A 340 3.66 0.41 10.56
CA HIS A 340 3.94 -0.90 11.14
C HIS A 340 5.41 -1.01 11.52
N PRO A 341 5.80 -1.71 12.62
CA PRO A 341 7.19 -1.83 13.03
C PRO A 341 8.12 -2.33 11.93
N THR A 342 7.68 -3.31 11.15
CA THR A 342 8.42 -3.85 10.00
C THR A 342 8.68 -2.80 8.93
N GLU A 343 7.67 -1.97 8.60
CA GLU A 343 7.80 -0.90 7.61
C GLU A 343 8.80 0.16 8.08
N ILE A 344 8.68 0.63 9.33
CA ILE A 344 9.60 1.61 9.95
C ILE A 344 11.04 1.08 9.87
N LYS A 345 11.26 -0.17 10.28
CA LYS A 345 12.58 -0.80 10.28
C LYS A 345 13.20 -0.83 8.89
N VAL A 346 12.45 -1.26 7.86
CA VAL A 346 13.02 -1.41 6.50
C VAL A 346 13.26 -0.06 5.82
N VAL A 347 12.43 0.95 6.09
CA VAL A 347 12.66 2.32 5.59
C VAL A 347 13.90 2.91 6.23
N LEU A 348 14.02 2.86 7.56
CA LEU A 348 15.20 3.37 8.28
C LEU A 348 16.49 2.61 7.92
N GLU A 349 16.42 1.30 7.68
CA GLU A 349 17.55 0.51 7.17
C GLU A 349 17.98 0.98 5.78
N GLY A 350 17.03 1.20 4.87
CA GLY A 350 17.31 1.74 3.54
C GLY A 350 17.96 3.12 3.60
N VAL A 351 17.49 3.99 4.49
CA VAL A 351 18.06 5.32 4.71
C VAL A 351 19.47 5.23 5.29
N LYS A 352 19.68 4.42 6.31
CA LYS A 352 21.00 4.21 6.92
C LYS A 352 22.06 3.75 5.91
N ASN A 353 21.68 2.83 5.02
CA ASN A 353 22.60 2.28 4.02
C ASN A 353 23.05 3.31 2.97
N VAL A 354 22.30 4.41 2.81
CA VAL A 354 22.56 5.42 1.76
C VAL A 354 23.02 6.75 2.36
N TYR A 355 22.51 7.08 3.55
CA TYR A 355 22.78 8.32 4.27
C TYR A 355 23.62 8.07 5.53
N HIS A 356 24.69 7.24 5.41
CA HIS A 356 25.51 6.81 6.54
C HIS A 356 26.18 7.98 7.29
N GLU A 357 26.51 9.08 6.59
CA GLU A 357 27.11 10.30 7.19
C GLU A 357 26.08 11.29 7.75
N TYR A 358 24.78 11.02 7.63
CA TYR A 358 23.72 11.91 8.06
C TYR A 358 23.06 11.41 9.34
N ASP A 359 22.70 12.32 10.24
CA ASP A 359 21.82 11.99 11.35
C ASP A 359 20.39 11.71 10.83
N LYS A 360 19.85 10.55 11.13
CA LYS A 360 18.53 10.10 10.72
C LYS A 360 17.51 10.46 11.79
N VAL A 361 16.69 11.47 11.52
CA VAL A 361 15.63 11.96 12.41
C VAL A 361 14.28 11.37 11.94
N CYS A 362 13.66 10.53 12.77
CA CYS A 362 12.34 9.96 12.49
C CYS A 362 11.27 10.70 13.28
N ILE A 363 10.33 11.38 12.61
CA ILE A 363 9.13 11.94 13.22
C ILE A 363 8.05 10.88 13.11
N PHE A 364 7.69 10.24 14.21
CA PHE A 364 6.78 9.09 14.21
C PHE A 364 5.45 9.42 14.87
N GLN A 365 4.34 9.19 14.15
CA GLN A 365 3.00 9.23 14.67
C GLN A 365 2.39 7.82 14.70
N PRO A 366 2.23 7.19 15.89
CA PRO A 366 1.54 5.91 15.98
C PRO A 366 0.11 6.02 15.45
N HIS A 367 -0.34 5.00 14.73
CA HIS A 367 -1.65 4.95 14.10
C HIS A 367 -2.44 3.74 14.59
N ARG A 368 -3.61 4.01 15.21
CA ARG A 368 -4.51 3.10 15.93
C ARG A 368 -3.93 2.62 17.26
N ILE A 369 -4.74 2.73 18.31
CA ILE A 369 -4.40 2.27 19.65
C ILE A 369 -4.29 0.74 19.66
N SER A 370 -5.20 0.05 18.98
CA SER A 370 -5.21 -1.42 18.86
C SER A 370 -3.89 -1.96 18.31
N ARG A 371 -3.36 -1.38 17.21
CA ARG A 371 -2.08 -1.78 16.64
C ARG A 371 -0.92 -1.51 17.60
N LEU A 372 -0.92 -0.36 18.24
CA LEU A 372 0.14 -0.01 19.20
C LEU A 372 0.18 -0.98 20.38
N LYS A 373 -0.98 -1.42 20.87
CA LYS A 373 -1.10 -2.44 21.93
C LYS A 373 -0.59 -3.80 21.47
N ASP A 374 -1.05 -4.27 20.30
CA ASP A 374 -0.72 -5.61 19.78
C ASP A 374 0.78 -5.74 19.46
N LEU A 375 1.40 -4.68 18.91
CA LEU A 375 2.78 -4.69 18.44
C LEU A 375 3.72 -3.84 19.32
N LYS A 376 3.35 -3.54 20.59
CA LYS A 376 4.12 -2.67 21.49
C LYS A 376 5.60 -3.05 21.52
N LYS A 377 5.90 -4.32 21.74
CA LYS A 377 7.26 -4.84 21.83
C LYS A 377 8.03 -4.57 20.52
N ASP A 378 7.42 -4.87 19.37
CA ASP A 378 8.07 -4.73 18.07
C ASP A 378 8.37 -3.26 17.73
N PHE A 379 7.45 -2.33 18.09
CA PHE A 379 7.69 -0.89 17.97
C PHE A 379 8.92 -0.43 18.74
N THR A 380 9.16 -0.97 19.94
CA THR A 380 10.31 -0.52 20.75
C THR A 380 11.66 -0.85 20.10
N TYR A 381 11.70 -1.81 19.16
CA TYR A 381 12.91 -2.19 18.39
C TYR A 381 12.93 -1.64 16.96
N ALA A 382 11.87 -0.95 16.52
CA ALA A 382 11.73 -0.56 15.11
C ALA A 382 12.69 0.58 14.69
N PHE A 383 13.19 1.37 15.65
CA PHE A 383 13.93 2.60 15.39
C PHE A 383 15.45 2.45 15.47
N LYS A 384 16.01 1.24 15.57
CA LYS A 384 17.45 0.99 15.72
C LYS A 384 18.36 1.62 14.66
N ASN A 385 17.81 1.97 13.52
CA ASN A 385 18.54 2.59 12.41
C ASN A 385 18.27 4.11 12.31
N ALA A 386 17.58 4.72 13.27
CA ALA A 386 17.50 6.15 13.47
C ALA A 386 18.55 6.61 14.48
N ASP A 387 18.93 7.88 14.46
CA ASP A 387 19.78 8.52 15.50
C ASP A 387 18.87 9.22 16.52
N SER A 388 17.73 9.77 16.05
CA SER A 388 16.72 10.37 16.94
C SER A 388 15.30 10.08 16.46
N VAL A 389 14.38 10.04 17.43
CA VAL A 389 12.95 9.88 17.22
C VAL A 389 12.20 11.05 17.84
N ILE A 390 11.32 11.68 17.08
CA ILE A 390 10.34 12.65 17.58
C ILE A 390 9.00 11.94 17.63
N LEU A 391 8.54 11.58 18.81
CA LEU A 391 7.33 10.83 19.04
C LEU A 391 6.13 11.78 19.14
N CYS A 392 5.19 11.67 18.22
CA CYS A 392 3.97 12.47 18.13
C CYS A 392 2.80 11.79 18.85
N PRO A 393 1.70 12.52 19.17
CA PRO A 393 0.49 11.94 19.72
C PRO A 393 -0.10 10.84 18.83
N ILE A 394 -0.71 9.84 19.46
CA ILE A 394 -1.34 8.73 18.77
C ILE A 394 -2.52 9.21 17.90
N TYR A 395 -2.52 8.86 16.64
CA TYR A 395 -3.70 9.04 15.79
C TYR A 395 -4.64 7.83 15.95
N THR A 396 -5.75 8.05 16.64
CA THR A 396 -6.66 6.97 17.06
C THR A 396 -7.48 6.36 15.93
N ALA A 397 -7.61 7.06 14.78
CA ALA A 397 -8.51 6.66 13.68
C ALA A 397 -9.96 6.38 14.14
N GLY A 398 -10.43 7.11 15.16
CA GLY A 398 -11.78 6.95 15.73
C GLY A 398 -11.94 5.78 16.70
N GLU A 399 -10.85 5.11 17.10
CA GLU A 399 -10.90 4.10 18.16
C GLU A 399 -11.11 4.77 19.53
N LYS A 400 -12.03 4.22 20.32
CA LYS A 400 -12.34 4.63 21.70
C LYS A 400 -11.79 3.66 22.75
N ILE A 401 -10.64 3.06 22.47
CA ILE A 401 -9.99 2.04 23.31
C ILE A 401 -8.97 2.75 24.20
N LYS A 402 -8.90 2.40 25.49
CA LYS A 402 -7.83 2.86 26.37
C LYS A 402 -6.50 2.21 25.97
N LEU A 403 -5.40 2.97 26.04
CA LEU A 403 -4.06 2.48 25.68
C LEU A 403 -3.63 1.29 26.57
N GLY A 404 -3.91 1.38 27.87
CA GLY A 404 -3.63 0.31 28.82
C GLY A 404 -2.18 0.28 29.34
N PHE A 405 -1.35 1.25 28.93
CA PHE A 405 0.01 1.49 29.46
C PHE A 405 0.37 2.96 29.33
N SER A 406 1.40 3.41 30.08
CA SER A 406 1.89 4.79 29.99
C SER A 406 2.61 5.02 28.66
N TYR A 407 2.26 6.12 27.98
CA TYR A 407 2.90 6.53 26.73
C TYR A 407 4.35 6.97 26.96
N GLU A 408 4.64 7.56 28.11
CA GLU A 408 5.99 7.92 28.56
C GLU A 408 6.84 6.66 28.80
N ASN A 409 6.29 5.61 29.41
CA ASN A 409 6.99 4.34 29.59
C ASN A 409 7.26 3.67 28.23
N PHE A 410 6.33 3.75 27.29
CA PHE A 410 6.58 3.29 25.93
C PHE A 410 7.75 4.04 25.27
N ALA A 411 7.80 5.38 25.43
CA ALA A 411 8.94 6.19 24.96
C ALA A 411 10.27 5.75 25.61
N LYS A 412 10.30 5.51 26.93
CA LYS A 412 11.49 4.99 27.65
C LYS A 412 11.92 3.61 27.11
N GLU A 413 10.96 2.73 26.82
CA GLU A 413 11.25 1.42 26.22
C GLU A 413 11.86 1.55 24.80
N ILE A 414 11.40 2.52 23.97
CA ILE A 414 12.02 2.81 22.66
C ILE A 414 13.48 3.25 22.85
N ILE A 415 13.75 4.17 23.77
CA ILE A 415 15.12 4.63 24.06
C ILE A 415 16.00 3.43 24.42
N LYS A 416 15.55 2.60 25.36
CA LYS A 416 16.28 1.42 25.84
C LYS A 416 16.54 0.41 24.71
N ASN A 417 15.53 0.03 23.94
CA ASN A 417 15.57 -1.10 23.01
C ASN A 417 16.11 -0.72 21.62
N SER A 418 15.85 0.51 21.17
CA SER A 418 16.37 1.03 19.89
C SER A 418 17.66 1.83 20.03
N LYS A 419 18.05 2.24 21.26
CA LYS A 419 19.26 3.03 21.57
C LYS A 419 19.29 4.36 20.80
N VAL A 420 18.17 5.09 20.78
CA VAL A 420 17.97 6.35 20.07
C VAL A 420 17.76 7.50 21.06
N LYS A 421 18.07 8.74 20.65
CA LYS A 421 17.57 9.94 21.31
C LYS A 421 16.08 10.08 21.03
N LEU A 422 15.26 10.33 22.02
CA LEU A 422 13.82 10.47 21.82
C LEU A 422 13.30 11.77 22.45
N PHE A 423 12.47 12.48 21.67
CA PHE A 423 11.76 13.69 22.07
C PHE A 423 10.28 13.46 21.88
N MET A 424 9.46 13.91 22.83
CA MET A 424 8.00 13.85 22.71
C MET A 424 7.47 15.23 22.36
N VAL A 425 6.51 15.31 21.45
CA VAL A 425 5.81 16.54 21.10
C VAL A 425 4.30 16.36 21.25
N GLU A 426 3.63 17.34 21.83
CA GLU A 426 2.21 17.25 22.16
C GLU A 426 1.31 17.59 20.97
N ASN A 427 1.78 18.42 20.03
CA ASN A 427 1.00 18.92 18.92
C ASN A 427 1.90 19.47 17.79
N PHE A 428 1.27 19.86 16.67
CA PHE A 428 1.98 20.38 15.51
C PHE A 428 2.77 21.67 15.78
N PRO A 429 2.25 22.71 16.48
CA PRO A 429 3.04 23.90 16.82
C PRO A 429 4.31 23.60 17.63
N ARG A 430 4.25 22.66 18.59
CA ARG A 430 5.43 22.20 19.34
C ARG A 430 6.44 21.50 18.45
N LEU A 431 5.98 20.69 17.47
CA LEU A 431 6.87 20.08 16.46
C LEU A 431 7.58 21.15 15.64
N VAL A 432 6.86 22.16 15.12
CA VAL A 432 7.45 23.27 14.35
C VAL A 432 8.54 23.99 15.16
N LYS A 433 8.23 24.37 16.41
CA LYS A 433 9.19 25.04 17.31
C LYS A 433 10.43 24.18 17.53
N PHE A 434 10.24 22.87 17.79
CA PHE A 434 11.35 21.93 17.98
C PHE A 434 12.24 21.85 16.72
N LEU A 435 11.64 21.71 15.55
CA LEU A 435 12.37 21.61 14.28
C LEU A 435 13.18 22.88 13.99
N LYS A 436 12.59 24.06 14.15
CA LYS A 436 13.30 25.35 13.97
C LYS A 436 14.58 25.45 14.80
N ASN A 437 14.51 24.98 16.03
CA ASN A 437 15.61 25.11 17.01
C ASN A 437 16.66 24.01 16.90
N ASN A 438 16.37 22.88 16.22
CA ASN A 438 17.22 21.68 16.24
C ASN A 438 17.67 21.19 14.87
N MET A 439 17.15 21.76 13.76
CA MET A 439 17.49 21.32 12.41
C MET A 439 18.68 22.08 11.84
N TYR A 440 19.88 21.61 12.18
CA TYR A 440 21.17 22.06 11.66
C TYR A 440 22.12 20.87 11.48
N GLY A 441 23.17 21.04 10.69
CA GLY A 441 24.13 20.00 10.35
C GLY A 441 23.66 19.03 9.29
N LYS A 442 24.37 17.91 9.13
CA LYS A 442 24.04 16.85 8.14
C LYS A 442 22.93 15.95 8.68
N LYS A 443 21.68 16.24 8.36
CA LYS A 443 20.51 15.46 8.79
C LYS A 443 19.63 15.06 7.62
N ILE A 444 18.85 14.01 7.83
CA ILE A 444 17.70 13.63 7.00
C ILE A 444 16.50 13.42 7.91
N VAL A 445 15.36 14.00 7.57
CA VAL A 445 14.14 13.95 8.38
C VAL A 445 13.07 13.15 7.64
N ILE A 446 12.50 12.15 8.32
CA ILE A 446 11.46 11.29 7.75
C ILE A 446 10.23 11.32 8.66
N GLY A 447 9.12 11.89 8.17
CA GLY A 447 7.82 11.80 8.82
C GLY A 447 7.16 10.46 8.50
N MET A 448 6.87 9.67 9.53
CA MET A 448 6.33 8.31 9.40
C MET A 448 4.98 8.15 10.10
N GLY A 449 4.00 7.59 9.39
CA GLY A 449 2.69 7.25 9.94
C GLY A 449 1.56 7.31 8.94
N ALA A 450 0.46 6.63 9.25
CA ALA A 450 -0.73 6.58 8.39
C ALA A 450 -1.77 7.68 8.73
N GLY A 451 -1.56 8.44 9.81
CA GLY A 451 -2.46 9.47 10.31
C GLY A 451 -2.22 10.86 9.73
N SER A 452 -2.40 11.89 10.60
CA SER A 452 -2.29 13.31 10.25
C SER A 452 -0.86 13.77 9.98
N ILE A 453 0.15 12.99 10.33
CA ILE A 453 1.57 13.36 10.17
C ILE A 453 1.91 13.80 8.74
N SER A 454 1.34 13.17 7.72
CA SER A 454 1.55 13.55 6.32
C SER A 454 1.03 14.97 6.01
N ASN A 455 -0.05 15.42 6.67
CA ASN A 455 -0.53 16.78 6.54
C ASN A 455 0.43 17.74 7.26
N TRP A 456 0.90 17.38 8.47
CA TRP A 456 1.91 18.15 9.19
C TRP A 456 3.18 18.35 8.34
N MET A 457 3.70 17.26 7.74
CA MET A 457 4.88 17.34 6.87
C MET A 457 4.69 18.28 5.68
N ARG A 458 3.49 18.34 5.10
CA ARG A 458 3.17 19.24 3.97
C ARG A 458 2.92 20.68 4.36
N GLU A 459 2.55 20.93 5.60
CA GLU A 459 2.36 22.28 6.14
C GLU A 459 3.68 22.88 6.65
N LEU A 460 4.66 22.05 7.04
CA LEU A 460 5.97 22.52 7.52
C LEU A 460 6.63 23.56 6.59
N PRO A 461 6.66 23.41 5.24
CA PRO A 461 7.33 24.38 4.34
C PRO A 461 6.82 25.81 4.48
N LYS A 462 5.59 25.99 4.94
CA LYS A 462 4.98 27.31 5.14
C LYS A 462 5.35 27.95 6.47
N LEU A 463 5.88 27.14 7.39
CA LEU A 463 6.12 27.53 8.79
C LEU A 463 7.60 27.45 9.16
N MET A 464 8.44 26.81 8.37
CA MET A 464 9.90 26.73 8.53
C MET A 464 10.59 27.87 7.79
#